data_34e75e408a1b0c97039fa170da40d7e5
#
_entry.id   34e75e408a1b0c97039fa170da40d7e5
#
_cell.length_a   1.000
_cell.length_b   1.000
_cell.length_c   1.000
_cell.angle_alpha   90.00
_cell.angle_beta   90.00
_cell.angle_gamma   90.00
#
_symmetry.space_group_name_H-M   'P 1'
#
loop_
_entity.id
_entity.type
_entity.pdbx_description
1 polymer ?
#
loop_
_entity_poly.entity_id
_entity_poly.type
_entity_poly.pdbx_seq_one_letter_code
_entity_poly.pdbx_strand_id
1 'polypeptide(L)'
;YLTVYNNGDYGVYAFNSTDGVFDNVYASGHPDSGIYIGQCYPCNSLIFDNVVEGNALGYSGTNAGGHLYLYNNIWRDNMSGIVPNTLDSELNPPGRETTIVGNLVIDNNNYEAPTNRFGVVAKGMGIVVPGRVGDIIEKNLVVNHDRYGIVASPMLDANLYFSQHVSVKDNVVLDS
;
A
#
# COMPACT_ATOMS: atom_id res chain seq x y z
N TYR A 1 4.88 20.62 -1.64
CA TYR A 1 5.99 19.67 -1.73
C TYR A 1 6.49 19.30 -0.34
N LEU A 2 6.58 17.99 -0.05
CA LEU A 2 7.03 17.47 1.24
C LEU A 2 8.13 16.43 1.01
N THR A 3 9.23 16.53 1.75
CA THR A 3 10.26 15.47 1.82
C THR A 3 10.33 14.92 3.23
N VAL A 4 10.19 13.59 3.38
CA VAL A 4 10.31 12.89 4.65
C VAL A 4 11.24 11.69 4.48
N TYR A 5 12.16 11.51 5.43
CA TYR A 5 13.06 10.36 5.39
C TYR A 5 13.57 9.95 6.76
N ASN A 6 13.83 8.64 6.92
CA ASN A 6 14.42 8.05 8.11
C ASN A 6 13.65 8.32 9.42
N ASN A 7 12.32 8.38 9.37
CA ASN A 7 11.50 8.43 10.59
C ASN A 7 11.44 7.03 11.24
N GLY A 8 11.06 6.99 12.52
CA GLY A 8 11.08 5.76 13.32
C GLY A 8 10.12 4.65 12.88
N ASP A 9 9.00 4.99 12.23
CA ASP A 9 8.03 4.03 11.69
C ASP A 9 7.51 4.45 10.31
N TYR A 10 6.82 5.58 10.20
CA TYR A 10 6.15 6.05 9.00
C TYR A 10 6.73 7.35 8.45
N GLY A 11 6.69 7.51 7.14
CA GLY A 11 6.99 8.80 6.51
C GLY A 11 5.85 9.78 6.73
N VAL A 12 4.68 9.46 6.19
CA VAL A 12 3.43 10.19 6.42
C VAL A 12 2.43 9.23 7.07
N TYR A 13 1.84 9.65 8.18
CA TYR A 13 0.91 8.83 8.95
C TYR A 13 -0.41 9.53 9.16
N ALA A 14 -1.47 8.99 8.56
CA ALA A 14 -2.86 9.44 8.73
C ALA A 14 -3.69 8.29 9.31
N PHE A 15 -3.98 8.38 10.60
CA PHE A 15 -4.74 7.37 11.33
C PHE A 15 -6.08 7.94 11.78
N ASN A 16 -7.17 7.23 11.50
CA ASN A 16 -8.53 7.67 11.82
C ASN A 16 -8.83 9.08 11.29
N SER A 17 -8.35 9.35 10.08
CA SER A 17 -8.43 10.67 9.42
C SER A 17 -9.17 10.55 8.10
N THR A 18 -9.94 11.58 7.75
CA THR A 18 -10.73 11.64 6.51
C THR A 18 -10.45 12.91 5.73
N ASP A 19 -10.89 12.94 4.48
CA ASP A 19 -10.85 14.10 3.60
C ASP A 19 -9.42 14.63 3.34
N GLY A 20 -8.43 13.69 3.34
CA GLY A 20 -7.02 14.01 3.18
C GLY A 20 -6.59 14.12 1.72
N VAL A 21 -5.60 14.99 1.47
CA VAL A 21 -4.89 15.09 0.19
C VAL A 21 -3.40 14.95 0.44
N PHE A 22 -2.77 13.95 -0.19
CA PHE A 22 -1.36 13.61 -0.04
C PHE A 22 -0.72 13.64 -1.42
N ASP A 23 -0.11 14.76 -1.77
CA ASP A 23 0.46 14.99 -3.08
C ASP A 23 1.87 15.56 -3.01
N ASN A 24 2.65 15.30 -4.06
CA ASN A 24 4.02 15.80 -4.17
C ASN A 24 4.90 15.49 -2.95
N VAL A 25 4.73 14.27 -2.38
CA VAL A 25 5.52 13.75 -1.27
C VAL A 25 6.66 12.89 -1.81
N TYR A 26 7.86 13.14 -1.29
CA TYR A 26 8.97 12.19 -1.36
C TYR A 26 9.16 11.54 0.01
N ALA A 27 9.01 10.21 0.10
CA ALA A 27 9.15 9.46 1.35
C ALA A 27 10.15 8.31 1.21
N SER A 28 11.17 8.24 2.08
CA SER A 28 12.22 7.22 2.00
C SER A 28 12.80 6.81 3.36
N GLY A 29 13.18 5.53 3.48
CA GLY A 29 13.92 5.01 4.61
C GLY A 29 13.09 4.77 5.88
N HIS A 30 11.80 4.41 5.73
CA HIS A 30 10.89 4.17 6.85
C HIS A 30 10.73 2.67 7.15
N PRO A 31 10.87 2.25 8.43
CA PRO A 31 10.83 0.84 8.81
C PRO A 31 9.43 0.21 8.79
N ASP A 32 8.36 0.98 8.62
CA ASP A 32 7.02 0.48 8.30
C ASP A 32 6.64 0.93 6.88
N SER A 33 6.06 2.10 6.68
CA SER A 33 5.70 2.54 5.34
C SER A 33 6.04 3.99 5.03
N GLY A 34 6.28 4.28 3.76
CA GLY A 34 6.49 5.64 3.30
C GLY A 34 5.22 6.49 3.49
N ILE A 35 4.06 5.96 3.12
CA ILE A 35 2.75 6.58 3.34
C ILE A 35 1.81 5.56 3.97
N TYR A 36 1.17 5.94 5.08
CA TYR A 36 0.14 5.16 5.77
C TYR A 36 -1.16 5.94 5.88
N ILE A 37 -2.27 5.31 5.47
CA ILE A 37 -3.63 5.81 5.75
C ILE A 37 -4.44 4.64 6.28
N GLY A 38 -4.85 4.72 7.54
CA GLY A 38 -5.52 3.61 8.22
C GLY A 38 -6.73 4.01 9.07
N GLN A 39 -7.51 3.01 9.42
CA GLN A 39 -8.67 3.10 10.30
C GLN A 39 -9.72 4.15 9.85
N CYS A 40 -9.96 4.30 8.57
CA CYS A 40 -10.98 5.21 8.05
C CYS A 40 -11.95 4.52 7.08
N TYR A 41 -13.24 4.76 7.27
CA TYR A 41 -14.27 4.34 6.32
C TYR A 41 -15.55 5.18 6.48
N PRO A 42 -15.92 6.00 5.46
CA PRO A 42 -15.12 6.32 4.27
C PRO A 42 -13.90 7.19 4.59
N CYS A 43 -12.79 6.99 3.86
CA CYS A 43 -11.60 7.84 4.01
C CYS A 43 -11.71 9.16 3.24
N ASN A 44 -12.39 9.18 2.08
CA ASN A 44 -12.50 10.34 1.19
C ASN A 44 -11.14 10.99 0.90
N SER A 45 -10.12 10.19 0.60
CA SER A 45 -8.75 10.68 0.54
C SER A 45 -8.09 10.40 -0.80
N LEU A 46 -7.19 11.31 -1.21
CA LEU A 46 -6.44 11.25 -2.46
C LEU A 46 -4.94 11.17 -2.19
N ILE A 47 -4.27 10.22 -2.84
CA ILE A 47 -2.82 9.99 -2.75
C ILE A 47 -2.30 9.97 -4.19
N PHE A 48 -1.59 11.02 -4.61
CA PHE A 48 -1.17 11.14 -6.01
C PHE A 48 0.11 11.95 -6.19
N ASP A 49 0.77 11.74 -7.34
CA ASP A 49 2.00 12.43 -7.72
C ASP A 49 3.13 12.33 -6.68
N ASN A 50 3.18 11.19 -5.95
CA ASN A 50 4.19 10.94 -4.94
C ASN A 50 5.29 10.02 -5.47
N VAL A 51 6.50 10.14 -4.88
CA VAL A 51 7.61 9.20 -5.05
C VAL A 51 7.97 8.60 -3.70
N VAL A 52 7.84 7.28 -3.59
CA VAL A 52 8.01 6.54 -2.34
C VAL A 52 8.95 5.37 -2.55
N GLU A 53 10.15 5.44 -1.93
CA GLU A 53 11.22 4.48 -2.19
C GLU A 53 12.05 4.12 -0.96
N GLY A 54 12.67 2.96 -0.97
CA GLY A 54 13.60 2.54 0.11
C GLY A 54 12.94 2.31 1.47
N ASN A 55 11.63 2.04 1.53
CA ASN A 55 10.90 1.75 2.76
C ASN A 55 10.63 0.25 2.90
N ALA A 56 10.21 -0.19 4.08
CA ALA A 56 9.69 -1.55 4.24
C ALA A 56 8.45 -1.76 3.34
N LEU A 57 7.49 -0.87 3.41
CA LEU A 57 6.35 -0.80 2.50
C LEU A 57 6.31 0.57 1.83
N GLY A 58 6.01 0.63 0.56
CA GLY A 58 5.74 1.92 -0.08
C GLY A 58 4.50 2.54 0.53
N TYR A 59 3.37 1.85 0.40
CA TYR A 59 2.10 2.19 1.03
C TYR A 59 1.62 1.08 1.96
N SER A 60 1.09 1.45 3.11
CA SER A 60 0.30 0.60 3.97
C SER A 60 -1.01 1.29 4.36
N GLY A 61 -2.04 0.51 4.64
CA GLY A 61 -3.33 1.08 5.03
C GLY A 61 -4.23 0.00 5.61
N THR A 62 -4.25 -0.08 6.95
CA THR A 62 -5.06 -1.06 7.66
C THR A 62 -6.50 -0.58 7.78
N ASN A 63 -7.47 -1.44 7.42
CA ASN A 63 -8.91 -1.19 7.54
C ASN A 63 -9.36 0.17 6.99
N ALA A 64 -8.71 0.62 5.91
CA ALA A 64 -9.00 1.87 5.23
C ALA A 64 -9.73 1.64 3.91
N GLY A 65 -10.52 2.61 3.48
CA GLY A 65 -11.20 2.57 2.20
C GLY A 65 -12.42 3.48 2.10
N GLY A 66 -13.23 3.28 1.06
CA GLY A 66 -14.33 4.17 0.73
C GLY A 66 -13.84 5.52 0.22
N HIS A 67 -13.89 5.72 -1.12
CA HIS A 67 -13.35 6.90 -1.79
C HIS A 67 -11.87 7.16 -1.43
N LEU A 68 -11.08 6.10 -1.35
CA LEU A 68 -9.63 6.16 -1.15
C LEU A 68 -8.95 5.85 -2.49
N TYR A 69 -8.22 6.81 -3.04
CA TYR A 69 -7.63 6.73 -4.36
C TYR A 69 -6.12 6.89 -4.30
N LEU A 70 -5.39 5.88 -4.81
CA LEU A 70 -3.94 5.92 -5.03
C LEU A 70 -3.71 5.98 -6.54
N TYR A 71 -3.30 7.12 -7.06
CA TYR A 71 -3.12 7.26 -8.51
C TYR A 71 -1.91 8.10 -8.90
N ASN A 72 -1.31 7.74 -10.03
CA ASN A 72 -0.17 8.45 -10.61
C ASN A 72 1.03 8.61 -9.65
N ASN A 73 1.26 7.61 -8.77
CA ASN A 73 2.43 7.60 -7.89
C ASN A 73 3.51 6.68 -8.44
N ILE A 74 4.74 6.86 -7.94
CA ILE A 74 5.88 5.99 -8.14
C ILE A 74 6.22 5.30 -6.81
N TRP A 75 6.07 3.97 -6.78
CA TRP A 75 6.39 3.09 -5.66
C TRP A 75 7.55 2.19 -6.08
N ARG A 76 8.76 2.49 -5.66
CA ARG A 76 9.95 1.78 -6.14
C ARG A 76 10.96 1.49 -5.04
N ASP A 77 11.77 0.44 -5.27
CA ASP A 77 12.90 0.11 -4.39
C ASP A 77 12.51 -0.03 -2.90
N ASN A 78 11.24 -0.33 -2.61
CA ASN A 78 10.80 -0.71 -1.28
C ASN A 78 10.95 -2.23 -1.10
N MET A 79 10.82 -2.74 0.10
CA MET A 79 10.76 -4.19 0.31
C MET A 79 9.46 -4.79 -0.25
N SER A 80 8.36 -4.02 -0.22
CA SER A 80 7.11 -4.28 -0.92
C SER A 80 6.46 -2.96 -1.35
N GLY A 81 5.71 -2.96 -2.45
CA GLY A 81 5.16 -1.73 -3.03
C GLY A 81 3.92 -1.21 -2.29
N ILE A 82 2.73 -1.60 -2.72
CA ILE A 82 1.44 -1.13 -2.21
C ILE A 82 0.76 -2.26 -1.44
N VAL A 83 0.55 -2.10 -0.12
CA VAL A 83 0.04 -3.15 0.78
C VAL A 83 -1.08 -2.63 1.70
N PRO A 84 -2.25 -2.23 1.16
CA PRO A 84 -3.42 -2.07 2.01
C PRO A 84 -3.81 -3.42 2.60
N ASN A 85 -4.22 -3.46 3.85
CA ASN A 85 -4.47 -4.73 4.54
C ASN A 85 -5.68 -4.66 5.49
N THR A 86 -5.99 -5.80 6.10
CA THR A 86 -7.02 -5.95 7.14
C THR A 86 -6.39 -6.54 8.38
N LEU A 87 -6.57 -5.89 9.53
CA LEU A 87 -6.15 -6.40 10.84
C LEU A 87 -7.23 -6.17 11.88
N ASP A 88 -7.29 -7.03 12.90
CA ASP A 88 -8.22 -6.90 14.04
C ASP A 88 -7.82 -5.82 15.03
N SER A 89 -6.58 -5.34 14.95
CA SER A 89 -6.03 -4.31 15.83
C SER A 89 -6.57 -2.90 15.59
N GLU A 90 -7.24 -2.68 14.45
CA GLU A 90 -7.82 -1.40 14.07
C GLU A 90 -9.32 -1.50 13.80
N LEU A 91 -10.04 -0.40 13.99
CA LEU A 91 -11.48 -0.35 13.72
C LEU A 91 -11.80 -0.52 12.23
N ASN A 92 -13.05 -0.83 11.93
CA ASN A 92 -13.65 -0.95 10.59
C ASN A 92 -13.16 -2.15 9.73
N PRO A 93 -12.75 -3.31 10.29
CA PRO A 93 -12.40 -4.44 9.43
C PRO A 93 -13.65 -4.97 8.68
N PRO A 94 -13.48 -5.56 7.49
CA PRO A 94 -12.26 -5.58 6.69
C PRO A 94 -11.99 -4.25 5.99
N GLY A 95 -10.72 -3.99 5.65
CA GLY A 95 -10.36 -2.91 4.74
C GLY A 95 -11.03 -3.13 3.37
N ARG A 96 -11.45 -2.05 2.69
CA ARG A 96 -12.30 -2.18 1.51
C ARG A 96 -12.31 -0.96 0.60
N GLU A 97 -12.71 -1.15 -0.66
CA GLU A 97 -13.07 -0.09 -1.58
C GLU A 97 -11.95 0.96 -1.78
N THR A 98 -10.71 0.47 -1.92
CA THR A 98 -9.59 1.31 -2.35
C THR A 98 -9.41 1.18 -3.85
N THR A 99 -9.18 2.29 -4.53
CA THR A 99 -8.86 2.34 -5.95
C THR A 99 -7.38 2.64 -6.15
N ILE A 100 -6.67 1.70 -6.78
CA ILE A 100 -5.24 1.79 -7.10
C ILE A 100 -5.13 1.86 -8.62
N VAL A 101 -4.86 3.03 -9.18
CA VAL A 101 -4.95 3.27 -10.62
C VAL A 101 -3.80 4.09 -11.18
N GLY A 102 -3.25 3.68 -12.32
CA GLY A 102 -2.25 4.48 -13.05
C GLY A 102 -0.93 4.70 -12.32
N ASN A 103 -0.56 3.82 -11.38
CA ASN A 103 0.70 3.92 -10.66
C ASN A 103 1.84 3.19 -11.41
N LEU A 104 3.07 3.63 -11.18
CA LEU A 104 4.28 2.88 -11.48
C LEU A 104 4.75 2.18 -10.20
N VAL A 105 4.74 0.84 -10.24
CA VAL A 105 5.15 -0.02 -9.11
C VAL A 105 6.32 -0.87 -9.61
N ILE A 106 7.54 -0.56 -9.22
CA ILE A 106 8.73 -1.13 -9.84
C ILE A 106 9.82 -1.47 -8.82
N ASP A 107 10.53 -2.59 -9.04
CA ASP A 107 11.72 -2.97 -8.27
C ASP A 107 11.51 -3.04 -6.76
N ASN A 108 10.31 -3.42 -6.26
CA ASN A 108 10.07 -3.50 -4.83
C ASN A 108 10.62 -4.82 -4.26
N ASN A 109 11.93 -4.98 -4.37
CA ASN A 109 12.74 -6.13 -3.95
C ASN A 109 13.86 -5.72 -2.98
N ASN A 110 13.80 -4.54 -2.37
CA ASN A 110 14.85 -4.05 -1.50
C ASN A 110 14.78 -4.73 -0.12
N TYR A 111 15.41 -5.90 0.01
CA TYR A 111 15.46 -6.65 1.27
C TYR A 111 16.32 -6.01 2.35
N GLU A 112 17.12 -4.99 1.99
CA GLU A 112 17.93 -4.21 2.92
C GLU A 112 17.19 -2.95 3.43
N ALA A 113 15.98 -2.69 2.95
CA ALA A 113 15.16 -1.60 3.47
C ALA A 113 14.93 -1.77 4.98
N PRO A 114 14.90 -0.69 5.76
CA PRO A 114 14.69 -0.79 7.20
C PRO A 114 13.33 -1.44 7.51
N THR A 115 13.28 -2.25 8.57
CA THR A 115 12.04 -2.86 9.07
C THR A 115 11.89 -2.63 10.56
N ASN A 116 10.67 -2.46 11.02
CA ASN A 116 10.35 -2.44 12.44
C ASN A 116 10.35 -3.88 13.01
N ARG A 117 10.10 -4.00 14.32
CA ARG A 117 10.10 -5.28 15.04
C ARG A 117 9.05 -6.30 14.53
N PHE A 118 8.04 -5.86 13.83
CA PHE A 118 7.00 -6.75 13.27
C PHE A 118 7.42 -7.37 11.94
N GLY A 119 8.42 -6.79 11.28
CA GLY A 119 8.89 -7.23 9.98
C GLY A 119 7.86 -7.02 8.87
N VAL A 120 8.19 -7.47 7.68
CA VAL A 120 7.32 -7.41 6.50
C VAL A 120 7.15 -8.81 5.93
N VAL A 121 5.92 -9.26 5.84
CA VAL A 121 5.58 -10.58 5.27
C VAL A 121 5.53 -10.53 3.74
N ALA A 122 5.06 -9.44 3.19
CA ALA A 122 4.87 -9.25 1.75
C ALA A 122 6.15 -8.81 1.01
N LYS A 123 7.27 -9.50 1.25
CA LYS A 123 8.58 -9.15 0.63
C LYS A 123 8.62 -9.51 -0.85
N GLY A 124 9.20 -8.62 -1.68
CA GLY A 124 9.37 -8.86 -3.12
C GLY A 124 8.05 -8.89 -3.87
N MET A 125 7.08 -8.08 -3.49
CA MET A 125 5.76 -8.02 -4.09
C MET A 125 5.38 -6.59 -4.49
N GLY A 126 4.67 -6.45 -5.62
CA GLY A 126 4.25 -5.15 -6.12
C GLY A 126 3.01 -4.60 -5.40
N ILE A 127 1.84 -5.12 -5.72
CA ILE A 127 0.54 -4.72 -5.13
C ILE A 127 -0.06 -5.92 -4.42
N VAL A 128 -0.30 -5.80 -3.12
CA VAL A 128 -0.83 -6.90 -2.30
C VAL A 128 -2.04 -6.42 -1.52
N VAL A 129 -3.18 -7.09 -1.71
CA VAL A 129 -4.46 -6.71 -1.07
C VAL A 129 -5.00 -7.88 -0.22
N PRO A 130 -4.43 -8.12 0.96
CA PRO A 130 -4.80 -9.25 1.80
C PRO A 130 -6.04 -8.96 2.64
N GLY A 131 -7.03 -9.86 2.57
CA GLY A 131 -8.26 -9.80 3.36
C GLY A 131 -9.17 -8.62 3.04
N ARG A 132 -9.13 -8.11 1.80
CA ARG A 132 -9.82 -6.86 1.43
C ARG A 132 -11.07 -7.12 0.59
N VAL A 133 -11.97 -6.14 0.58
CA VAL A 133 -13.25 -6.28 -0.10
C VAL A 133 -13.49 -5.12 -1.07
N GLY A 134 -13.79 -5.43 -2.34
CA GLY A 134 -14.23 -4.43 -3.32
C GLY A 134 -13.15 -3.49 -3.84
N ASP A 135 -11.87 -3.83 -3.68
CA ASP A 135 -10.78 -3.02 -4.21
C ASP A 135 -10.74 -3.05 -5.75
N ILE A 136 -10.30 -1.94 -6.34
CA ILE A 136 -10.10 -1.78 -7.78
C ILE A 136 -8.61 -1.54 -8.04
N ILE A 137 -7.99 -2.41 -8.85
CA ILE A 137 -6.59 -2.32 -9.26
C ILE A 137 -6.56 -2.26 -10.78
N GLU A 138 -6.31 -1.09 -11.35
CA GLU A 138 -6.39 -0.93 -12.80
C GLU A 138 -5.34 0.03 -13.37
N LYS A 139 -4.94 -0.23 -14.62
CA LYS A 139 -4.05 0.63 -15.41
C LYS A 139 -2.72 0.96 -14.71
N ASN A 140 -2.24 0.09 -13.83
CA ASN A 140 -0.92 0.21 -13.23
C ASN A 140 0.13 -0.46 -14.13
N LEU A 141 1.35 0.09 -14.10
CA LEU A 141 2.53 -0.58 -14.63
C LEU A 141 3.31 -1.18 -13.45
N VAL A 142 3.35 -2.51 -13.39
CA VAL A 142 3.95 -3.29 -12.29
C VAL A 142 5.10 -4.11 -12.84
N VAL A 143 6.34 -3.83 -12.42
CA VAL A 143 7.53 -4.35 -13.07
C VAL A 143 8.57 -4.85 -12.06
N ASN A 144 9.17 -5.98 -12.37
CA ASN A 144 10.34 -6.54 -11.71
C ASN A 144 10.16 -6.75 -10.20
N HIS A 145 9.32 -7.73 -9.84
CA HIS A 145 9.11 -8.16 -8.47
C HIS A 145 9.50 -9.62 -8.31
N ASP A 146 10.30 -9.95 -7.30
CA ASP A 146 10.88 -11.29 -7.10
C ASP A 146 9.84 -12.40 -6.88
N ARG A 147 8.64 -12.05 -6.43
CA ARG A 147 7.62 -13.03 -6.05
C ARG A 147 6.30 -12.89 -6.79
N TYR A 148 5.71 -11.70 -6.73
CA TYR A 148 4.40 -11.47 -7.36
C TYR A 148 4.23 -9.99 -7.72
N GLY A 149 3.72 -9.71 -8.90
CA GLY A 149 3.34 -8.37 -9.30
C GLY A 149 2.08 -7.88 -8.59
N ILE A 150 0.98 -8.65 -8.68
CA ILE A 150 -0.31 -8.31 -8.03
C ILE A 150 -0.86 -9.55 -7.33
N VAL A 151 -1.25 -9.40 -6.05
CA VAL A 151 -1.78 -10.48 -5.21
C VAL A 151 -3.06 -10.05 -4.49
N ALA A 152 -4.10 -10.85 -4.61
CA ALA A 152 -5.25 -10.84 -3.71
C ALA A 152 -5.24 -12.14 -2.89
N SER A 153 -5.14 -12.05 -1.59
CA SER A 153 -4.97 -13.23 -0.70
C SER A 153 -5.81 -13.11 0.57
N PRO A 154 -6.10 -14.20 1.25
CA PRO A 154 -6.63 -14.12 2.60
C PRO A 154 -5.66 -13.41 3.55
N MET A 155 -6.20 -12.77 4.58
CA MET A 155 -5.46 -12.26 5.73
C MET A 155 -5.91 -13.00 6.98
N LEU A 156 -4.94 -13.59 7.68
CA LEU A 156 -5.15 -14.20 8.98
C LEU A 156 -4.51 -13.31 10.04
N ASP A 157 -5.33 -12.82 10.93
CA ASP A 157 -4.94 -12.14 12.16
C ASP A 157 -5.68 -12.84 13.31
N ALA A 158 -6.36 -12.19 14.21
CA ALA A 158 -7.24 -12.85 15.17
C ALA A 158 -8.44 -13.52 14.45
N ASN A 159 -8.94 -12.90 13.39
CA ASN A 159 -9.95 -13.47 12.49
C ASN A 159 -9.35 -13.73 11.09
N LEU A 160 -10.01 -14.60 10.32
CA LEU A 160 -9.67 -14.87 8.93
C LEU A 160 -10.53 -14.01 8.00
N TYR A 161 -9.88 -13.15 7.24
CA TYR A 161 -10.52 -12.30 6.24
C TYR A 161 -10.18 -12.78 4.83
N PHE A 162 -11.19 -13.00 4.01
CA PHE A 162 -11.01 -13.38 2.60
C PHE A 162 -11.02 -12.12 1.72
N SER A 163 -10.15 -12.07 0.73
CA SER A 163 -10.28 -11.07 -0.33
C SER A 163 -11.49 -11.39 -1.19
N GLN A 164 -12.39 -10.43 -1.35
CA GLN A 164 -13.65 -10.61 -2.07
C GLN A 164 -13.93 -9.41 -3.00
N HIS A 165 -14.52 -9.68 -4.17
CA HIS A 165 -14.92 -8.65 -5.11
C HIS A 165 -13.78 -7.70 -5.54
N VAL A 166 -12.53 -8.18 -5.50
CA VAL A 166 -11.38 -7.42 -6.00
C VAL A 166 -11.39 -7.44 -7.52
N SER A 167 -11.34 -6.27 -8.12
CA SER A 167 -11.25 -6.09 -9.57
C SER A 167 -9.82 -5.81 -9.99
N VAL A 168 -9.23 -6.69 -10.81
CA VAL A 168 -7.87 -6.50 -11.36
C VAL A 168 -7.99 -6.50 -12.87
N LYS A 169 -7.78 -5.34 -13.51
CA LYS A 169 -7.95 -5.22 -14.97
C LYS A 169 -7.04 -4.15 -15.58
N ASP A 170 -6.75 -4.31 -16.86
CA ASP A 170 -6.00 -3.34 -17.66
C ASP A 170 -4.63 -2.96 -17.08
N ASN A 171 -4.03 -3.79 -16.23
CA ASN A 171 -2.67 -3.59 -15.72
C ASN A 171 -1.65 -4.20 -16.68
N VAL A 172 -0.46 -3.63 -16.72
CA VAL A 172 0.71 -4.23 -17.36
C VAL A 172 1.62 -4.76 -16.25
N VAL A 173 1.82 -6.09 -16.23
CA VAL A 173 2.67 -6.76 -15.23
C VAL A 173 3.80 -7.47 -15.97
N LEU A 174 5.04 -7.13 -15.67
CA LEU A 174 6.24 -7.63 -16.34
C LEU A 174 7.27 -8.12 -15.31
N ASP A 175 7.91 -9.24 -15.62
CA ASP A 175 9.05 -9.77 -14.86
C ASP A 175 8.76 -9.90 -13.33
N SER A 176 7.58 -10.51 -13.00
CA SER A 176 7.10 -10.61 -11.61
C SER A 176 6.51 -11.99 -11.30
#